data_e3024a820752b390e2b32b1574e378fd
#
_entry.id   e3024a820752b390e2b32b1574e378fd
#
_cell.length_a   1.000
_cell.length_b   1.000
_cell.length_c   1.000
_cell.angle_alpha   90.00
_cell.angle_beta   90.00
_cell.angle_gamma   90.00
#
_symmetry.space_group_name_H-M   'P 1'
#
loop_
_entity.id
_entity.type
_entity.pdbx_description
1 polymer ?
#
loop_
_entity_poly.entity_id
_entity_poly.type
_entity_poly.pdbx_seq_one_letter_code
_entity_poly.pdbx_strand_id
1 'polypeptide(L)' 'MRTRHGEFERIRSVLSEADPDEPLTAREILNLLEEHDEEFDSAHRVATVLGRRAETGDVEVIRDQPYQYRFPDATN' A
#
# COMPACT_ATOMS: atom_id res chain seq x y z
N MET A 1 -20.38 9.03 13.86
CA MET A 1 -19.29 9.22 13.96
C MET A 1 -18.50 8.78 12.93
N ARG A 2 -17.45 9.17 12.62
CA ARG A 2 -16.77 8.74 11.69
C ARG A 2 -15.71 7.98 12.06
N THR A 3 -15.34 7.04 11.42
CA THR A 3 -14.28 6.24 11.73
C THR A 3 -13.12 6.74 11.05
N ARG A 4 -11.97 6.79 11.76
CA ARG A 4 -10.83 7.19 11.17
C ARG A 4 -10.21 6.07 10.55
N HIS A 5 -9.94 6.01 9.33
CA HIS A 5 -9.22 4.93 8.68
C HIS A 5 -7.75 5.02 8.98
N GLY A 6 -7.12 3.92 9.25
CA GLY A 6 -5.69 3.89 9.45
C GLY A 6 -4.96 4.05 8.13
N GLU A 7 -3.64 4.18 8.21
CA GLU A 7 -2.84 4.40 7.03
C GLU A 7 -2.91 3.21 6.07
N PHE A 8 -2.89 2.01 6.63
CA PHE A 8 -2.95 0.83 5.78
C PHE A 8 -4.28 0.77 5.02
N GLU A 9 -5.37 1.12 5.70
CA GLU A 9 -6.68 1.06 5.05
C GLU A 9 -6.75 2.06 3.89
N ARG A 10 -6.13 3.21 4.05
CA ARG A 10 -6.13 4.20 2.99
C ARG A 10 -5.31 3.71 1.81
N ILE A 11 -4.17 3.10 2.07
CA ILE A 11 -3.34 2.55 1.01
C ILE A 11 -4.11 1.45 0.28
N ARG A 12 -4.72 0.56 1.05
CA ARG A 12 -5.43 -0.54 0.47
C ARG A 12 -6.59 -0.08 -0.40
N SER A 13 -7.29 0.94 0.04
CA SER A 13 -8.42 1.45 -0.71
C SER A 13 -7.97 2.01 -2.05
N VAL A 14 -6.86 2.75 -2.07
CA VAL A 14 -6.35 3.32 -3.31
C VAL A 14 -5.91 2.21 -4.25
N LEU A 15 -5.21 1.21 -3.73
CA LEU A 15 -4.74 0.14 -4.58
C LEU A 15 -5.88 -0.71 -5.11
N SER A 16 -6.94 -0.83 -4.33
CA SER A 16 -8.09 -1.55 -4.79
C SER A 16 -8.74 -0.85 -5.98
N GLU A 17 -8.77 0.47 -5.96
CA GLU A 17 -9.33 1.19 -7.07
C GLU A 17 -8.41 1.21 -8.27
N ALA A 18 -7.11 1.32 -8.05
CA ALA A 18 -6.17 1.34 -9.15
C ALA A 18 -6.01 -0.03 -9.76
N ASP A 19 -6.19 -1.07 -8.95
CA ASP A 19 -6.15 -2.45 -9.45
C ASP A 19 -4.90 -2.71 -10.29
N PRO A 20 -3.72 -2.51 -9.75
CA PRO A 20 -2.50 -2.72 -10.53
C PRO A 20 -2.30 -4.18 -10.86
N ASP A 21 -1.78 -4.45 -12.03
CA ASP A 21 -1.52 -5.81 -12.45
C ASP A 21 -0.27 -6.36 -11.87
N GLU A 22 0.63 -5.52 -11.43
CA GLU A 22 1.91 -5.98 -10.94
C GLU A 22 2.20 -5.42 -9.59
N PRO A 23 3.09 -6.03 -8.84
CA PRO A 23 3.49 -5.46 -7.55
C PRO A 23 4.12 -4.10 -7.75
N LEU A 24 3.97 -3.24 -6.78
CA LEU A 24 4.47 -1.88 -6.88
C LEU A 24 5.49 -1.61 -5.79
N THR A 25 6.43 -0.74 -6.10
CA THR A 25 7.37 -0.28 -5.08
C THR A 25 6.68 0.74 -4.18
N ALA A 26 7.30 1.02 -3.04
CA ALA A 26 6.72 2.01 -2.12
C ALA A 26 6.60 3.37 -2.79
N ARG A 27 7.57 3.72 -3.63
CA ARG A 27 7.51 4.99 -4.32
C ARG A 27 6.34 5.04 -5.30
N GLU A 28 6.11 3.96 -6.00
CA GLU A 28 5.00 3.90 -6.92
C GLU A 28 3.67 3.98 -6.18
N ILE A 29 3.61 3.34 -5.04
CA ILE A 29 2.40 3.40 -4.23
C ILE A 29 2.18 4.83 -3.72
N LEU A 30 3.26 5.49 -3.31
CA LEU A 30 3.12 6.87 -2.85
C LEU A 30 2.58 7.76 -3.96
N ASN A 31 3.05 7.55 -5.18
CA ASN A 31 2.55 8.34 -6.31
C ASN A 31 1.06 8.11 -6.51
N LEU A 32 0.61 6.87 -6.40
CA LEU A 32 -0.82 6.59 -6.53
C LEU A 32 -1.61 7.25 -5.42
N LEU A 33 -1.08 7.22 -4.21
CA LEU A 33 -1.77 7.85 -3.10
C LEU A 33 -1.95 9.34 -3.34
N GLU A 34 -0.92 9.97 -3.86
CA GLU A 34 -1.00 11.39 -4.14
C GLU A 34 -2.00 11.69 -5.24
N GLU A 35 -2.11 10.81 -6.21
CA GLU A 35 -3.09 10.99 -7.26
C GLU A 35 -4.52 10.89 -6.74
N HIS A 36 -4.70 10.18 -5.63
CA HIS A 36 -6.01 10.02 -5.05
C HIS A 36 -6.20 10.93 -3.84
N ASP A 37 -5.38 11.97 -3.75
CA ASP A 37 -5.51 12.95 -2.68
C ASP A 37 -5.27 12.40 -1.28
N GLU A 38 -4.51 11.34 -1.19
CA GLU A 38 -4.11 10.83 0.11
C GLU A 38 -2.70 11.32 0.38
N GLU A 39 -2.47 11.87 1.55
CA GLU A 39 -1.18 12.41 1.87
C GLU A 39 -0.40 11.51 2.79
N PHE A 40 0.80 11.18 2.40
CA PHE A 40 1.71 10.42 3.24
C PHE A 40 3.02 11.15 3.26
N ASP A 41 3.75 11.00 4.36
CA ASP A 41 5.00 11.72 4.52
C ASP A 41 6.02 11.36 3.48
N SER A 42 6.14 10.12 3.11
CA SER A 42 7.20 9.69 2.21
C SER A 42 7.02 8.25 1.83
N ALA A 43 7.79 7.81 0.86
CA ALA A 43 7.78 6.41 0.48
C ALA A 43 8.26 5.54 1.63
N HIS A 44 9.15 6.06 2.47
CA HIS A 44 9.60 5.32 3.64
C HIS A 44 8.44 5.01 4.58
N ARG A 45 7.55 5.99 4.76
CA ARG A 45 6.38 5.76 5.61
C ARG A 45 5.48 4.69 5.02
N VAL A 46 5.28 4.72 3.71
CA VAL A 46 4.48 3.70 3.03
C VAL A 46 5.12 2.33 3.27
N ALA A 47 6.43 2.23 3.10
CA ALA A 47 7.11 0.95 3.28
C ALA A 47 6.97 0.46 4.71
N THR A 48 7.03 1.36 5.69
CA THR A 48 6.91 0.97 7.08
C THR A 48 5.52 0.39 7.37
N VAL A 49 4.49 1.06 6.88
CA VAL A 49 3.13 0.59 7.10
C VAL A 49 2.92 -0.77 6.46
N LEU A 50 3.38 -0.91 5.21
CA LEU A 50 3.18 -2.16 4.51
C LEU A 50 4.02 -3.29 5.09
N GLY A 51 5.21 -2.97 5.57
CA GLY A 51 6.05 -3.97 6.20
C GLY A 51 5.40 -4.57 7.44
N ARG A 52 4.72 -3.73 8.23
CA ARG A 52 4.06 -4.25 9.40
C ARG A 52 2.91 -5.17 9.02
N ARG A 53 2.18 -4.82 7.98
CA ARG A 53 1.05 -5.65 7.57
C ARG A 53 1.50 -6.92 6.88
N ALA A 54 2.72 -6.91 6.34
CA ALA A 54 3.25 -8.14 5.75
C ALA A 54 3.40 -9.22 6.80
N GLU A 55 3.65 -8.82 8.04
CA GLU A 55 3.82 -9.80 9.11
C GLU A 55 2.52 -10.50 9.43
N THR A 56 1.40 -9.90 9.13
CA THR A 56 0.12 -10.54 9.39
C THR A 56 -0.46 -11.18 8.14
N GLY A 57 0.25 -11.11 7.03
CA GLY A 57 -0.23 -11.75 5.81
C GLY A 57 -1.10 -10.87 4.95
N ASP A 58 -1.35 -9.63 5.34
CA ASP A 58 -2.21 -8.76 4.56
C ASP A 58 -1.51 -8.22 3.32
N VAL A 59 -0.20 -8.24 3.31
CA VAL A 59 0.57 -7.74 2.20
C VAL A 59 1.70 -8.71 1.92
N GLU A 60 2.01 -8.91 0.66
CA GLU A 60 3.12 -9.76 0.31
C GLU A 60 4.27 -8.87 -0.12
N VAL A 61 5.45 -9.08 0.47
CA VAL A 61 6.62 -8.30 0.13
C VAL A 61 7.51 -9.11 -0.79
N ILE A 62 7.87 -8.53 -1.92
CA ILE A 62 8.77 -9.16 -2.84
C ILE A 62 10.11 -8.50 -2.64
N ARG A 63 11.08 -9.26 -2.16
CA ARG A 63 12.36 -8.71 -1.79
C ARG A 63 13.24 -8.56 -2.99
N ASP A 64 13.02 -7.47 -3.68
CA ASP A 64 13.79 -7.19 -4.84
C ASP A 64 14.50 -5.87 -4.55
N GLN A 65 14.97 -5.21 -5.54
CA GLN A 65 15.63 -3.94 -5.34
C GLN A 65 15.09 -2.97 -6.35
N PRO A 66 14.16 -2.14 -5.91
CA PRO A 66 13.66 -1.99 -4.53
C PRO A 66 12.59 -3.02 -4.22
N TYR A 67 12.22 -3.08 -2.94
CA TYR A 67 11.17 -3.98 -2.51
C TYR A 67 9.89 -3.60 -3.20
N GLN A 68 9.10 -4.61 -3.52
CA GLN A 68 7.78 -4.40 -4.11
C GLN A 68 6.74 -5.01 -3.22
N TYR A 69 5.52 -4.54 -3.34
CA TYR A 69 4.44 -4.96 -2.46
C TYR A 69 3.24 -5.36 -3.26
N ARG A 70 2.58 -6.41 -2.83
CA ARG A 70 1.41 -6.90 -3.51
C ARG A 70 0.33 -7.21 -2.48
N PHE A 71 -0.92 -6.93 -2.82
CA PHE A 71 -2.03 -7.18 -1.92
C PHE A 71 -2.73 -8.44 -2.42
N PRO A 72 -2.46 -9.55 -1.74
CA PRO A 72 -2.92 -10.82 -2.27
C PRO A 72 -4.40 -10.98 -2.32
N ASP A 73 -5.16 -10.36 -1.45
CA ASP A 73 -6.45 -10.76 -1.42
C ASP A 73 -7.31 -10.10 -2.21
N ALA A 74 -7.16 -9.21 -2.52
CA ALA A 74 -8.01 -8.69 -3.22
C ALA A 74 -9.12 -9.43 -3.58
N THR A 75 -9.35 -10.12 -3.69
CA THR A 75 -10.40 -10.71 -4.12
C THR A 75 -11.16 -11.22 -3.50
N ASN A 76 -11.44 -11.40 -3.53
CA ASN A 76 -12.23 -11.91 -3.24
C ASN A 76 -12.80 -11.86 -3.20
#